data_73c75bb122c036cb27997ef92868ad05
#
_entry.id   73c75bb122c036cb27997ef92868ad05
#
_cell.length_a   1.000
_cell.length_b   1.000
_cell.length_c   1.000
_cell.angle_alpha   90.00
_cell.angle_beta   90.00
_cell.angle_gamma   90.00
#
_symmetry.space_group_name_H-M   'P 1'
#
loop_
_entity.id
_entity.type
_entity.pdbx_description
1 polymer ?
#
loop_
_entity_poly.entity_id
_entity_poly.type
_entity_poly.pdbx_seq_one_letter_code
_entity_poly.pdbx_strand_id
1 'polypeptide(L)'
;MDFQNSLCFMHDPDVSKRAFAFDMYGTLVRARFGNLNDIYEAFYRLFPDADPEEVQREYERFTDFHTSAYGPHKELSISVLLEHMDSVFHTDNDSLEAENIMMRATHTFIPVEGAEDTLQYFRDHGYRIGVLSNTAYRGSVVKGLLEDVGFDHLIDVVVSSADVGYRKPHDEAYSAVVDALGVHRQDCFFAGDTEEKDFLGPRRFGMRGSFLIDPSRPDRECGIVSSIANIPTFFRDRI
;
A
#
# COMPACT_ATOMS: atom_id res chain seq x y z
N MET A 1 -0.95 33.66 0.82
CA MET A 1 -0.21 33.27 -0.39
C MET A 1 -1.07 32.26 -1.10
N ASP A 2 -1.66 32.70 -2.23
CA ASP A 2 -2.63 31.93 -3.00
C ASP A 2 -1.93 30.78 -3.69
N PHE A 3 -2.20 29.53 -3.26
CA PHE A 3 -1.85 28.31 -3.98
C PHE A 3 -2.88 28.05 -5.10
N GLN A 4 -3.07 29.01 -5.99
CA GLN A 4 -3.68 28.77 -7.29
C GLN A 4 -2.59 28.25 -8.26
N ASN A 5 -2.12 27.04 -8.05
CA ASN A 5 -1.49 26.32 -9.15
C ASN A 5 -2.57 25.45 -9.79
N SER A 6 -3.18 25.96 -10.85
CA SER A 6 -3.87 25.17 -11.86
C SER A 6 -2.99 23.97 -12.16
N LEU A 7 -3.53 22.76 -11.98
CA LEU A 7 -2.94 21.53 -12.52
C LEU A 7 -2.86 21.72 -14.05
N CYS A 8 -1.74 22.27 -14.51
CA CYS A 8 -1.48 22.44 -15.94
C CYS A 8 -1.04 21.06 -16.44
N PHE A 9 -1.99 20.23 -16.82
CA PHE A 9 -1.75 18.98 -17.53
C PHE A 9 -1.30 19.31 -18.94
N MET A 10 0.00 19.52 -19.13
CA MET A 10 0.55 19.71 -20.45
C MET A 10 0.36 18.42 -21.26
N HIS A 11 -0.13 18.57 -22.48
CA HIS A 11 -0.25 17.50 -23.46
C HIS A 11 1.16 16.98 -23.78
N ASP A 12 1.50 15.78 -23.27
CA ASP A 12 2.74 15.10 -23.58
C ASP A 12 2.41 13.92 -24.50
N PRO A 13 3.01 13.84 -25.69
CA PRO A 13 2.67 12.82 -26.69
C PRO A 13 3.11 11.39 -26.32
N ASP A 14 3.95 11.20 -25.31
CA ASP A 14 4.46 9.88 -24.93
C ASP A 14 3.76 9.32 -23.68
N VAL A 15 2.56 8.78 -23.90
CA VAL A 15 1.75 8.14 -22.83
C VAL A 15 2.46 6.92 -22.22
N SER A 16 3.39 6.27 -22.96
CA SER A 16 4.11 5.07 -22.52
C SER A 16 5.01 5.30 -21.30
N LYS A 17 5.26 6.55 -20.94
CA LYS A 17 6.08 6.96 -19.79
C LYS A 17 5.25 7.41 -18.58
N ARG A 18 3.93 7.34 -18.63
CA ARG A 18 3.08 7.80 -17.54
C ARG A 18 2.70 6.66 -16.61
N ALA A 19 2.61 6.99 -15.33
CA ALA A 19 2.19 6.04 -14.30
C ALA A 19 1.16 6.65 -13.36
N PHE A 20 0.41 5.76 -12.74
CA PHE A 20 -0.49 6.07 -11.65
C PHE A 20 -0.21 5.13 -10.49
N ALA A 21 0.19 5.66 -9.36
CA ALA A 21 0.37 4.91 -8.12
C ALA A 21 -0.84 5.12 -7.20
N PHE A 22 -1.27 4.07 -6.54
CA PHE A 22 -2.40 4.08 -5.62
C PHE A 22 -1.96 3.63 -4.23
N ASP A 23 -2.52 4.24 -3.20
CA ASP A 23 -2.61 3.59 -1.90
C ASP A 23 -3.51 2.36 -1.99
N MET A 24 -3.39 1.45 -1.03
CA MET A 24 -4.14 0.20 -1.03
C MET A 24 -5.35 0.23 -0.09
N TYR A 25 -5.10 0.38 1.22
CA TYR A 25 -6.15 0.30 2.23
C TYR A 25 -7.03 1.54 2.24
N GLY A 26 -8.36 1.37 2.13
CA GLY A 26 -9.31 2.47 2.02
C GLY A 26 -9.41 3.08 0.63
N THR A 27 -8.50 2.73 -0.27
CA THR A 27 -8.40 3.24 -1.65
C THR A 27 -8.82 2.19 -2.68
N LEU A 28 -8.09 1.09 -2.80
CA LEU A 28 -8.39 -0.01 -3.72
C LEU A 28 -9.19 -1.12 -3.04
N VAL A 29 -8.85 -1.39 -1.78
CA VAL A 29 -9.51 -2.41 -0.97
C VAL A 29 -9.82 -1.88 0.42
N ARG A 30 -10.93 -2.36 0.99
CA ARG A 30 -11.19 -2.28 2.42
C ARG A 30 -10.63 -3.53 3.06
N ALA A 31 -9.80 -3.37 4.09
CA ALA A 31 -9.34 -4.50 4.88
C ALA A 31 -10.28 -4.70 6.07
N ARG A 32 -10.73 -5.93 6.24
CA ARG A 32 -11.22 -6.38 7.53
C ARG A 32 -10.04 -7.01 8.26
N PHE A 33 -9.66 -6.41 9.38
CA PHE A 33 -8.58 -6.92 10.21
C PHE A 33 -9.13 -7.96 11.18
N GLY A 34 -8.39 -9.06 11.33
CA GLY A 34 -8.60 -10.05 12.37
C GLY A 34 -8.32 -9.47 13.76
N ASN A 35 -8.70 -10.21 14.77
CA ASN A 35 -8.43 -9.86 16.16
C ASN A 35 -7.13 -10.53 16.66
N LEU A 36 -6.77 -10.30 17.92
CA LEU A 36 -5.55 -10.84 18.51
C LEU A 36 -5.54 -12.38 18.54
N ASN A 37 -6.70 -13.01 18.68
CA ASN A 37 -6.79 -14.48 18.65
C ASN A 37 -6.45 -15.03 17.26
N ASP A 38 -6.85 -14.35 16.19
CA ASP A 38 -6.50 -14.75 14.81
C ASP A 38 -4.98 -14.71 14.60
N ILE A 39 -4.29 -13.73 15.21
CA ILE A 39 -2.82 -13.63 15.22
C ILE A 39 -2.22 -14.84 15.95
N TYR A 40 -2.70 -15.16 17.16
CA TYR A 40 -2.20 -16.27 17.94
C TYR A 40 -2.47 -17.62 17.27
N GLU A 41 -3.66 -17.82 16.69
CA GLU A 41 -3.95 -19.03 15.92
C GLU A 41 -3.02 -19.23 14.73
N ALA A 42 -2.63 -18.14 14.04
CA ALA A 42 -1.65 -18.21 12.97
C ALA A 42 -0.26 -18.62 13.51
N PHE A 43 0.17 -18.05 14.64
CA PHE A 43 1.41 -18.46 15.28
C PHE A 43 1.40 -19.92 15.73
N TYR A 44 0.29 -20.43 16.29
CA TYR A 44 0.20 -21.84 16.70
C TYR A 44 0.30 -22.81 15.52
N ARG A 45 -0.10 -22.38 14.32
CA ARG A 45 0.13 -23.16 13.08
C ARG A 45 1.59 -23.17 12.66
N LEU A 46 2.30 -22.06 12.86
CA LEU A 46 3.72 -21.93 12.51
C LEU A 46 4.63 -22.60 13.55
N PHE A 47 4.21 -22.66 14.82
CA PHE A 47 4.97 -23.19 15.95
C PHE A 47 4.17 -24.24 16.72
N PRO A 48 3.80 -25.38 16.08
CA PRO A 48 2.85 -26.33 16.65
C PRO A 48 3.37 -27.08 17.89
N ASP A 49 4.68 -27.15 18.07
CA ASP A 49 5.32 -27.82 19.21
C ASP A 49 5.66 -26.86 20.35
N ALA A 50 5.46 -25.55 20.17
CA ALA A 50 5.72 -24.54 21.18
C ALA A 50 4.55 -24.40 22.18
N ASP A 51 4.86 -24.06 23.44
CA ASP A 51 3.84 -23.72 24.42
C ASP A 51 3.09 -22.45 24.00
N PRO A 52 1.75 -22.49 23.86
CA PRO A 52 0.96 -21.33 23.46
C PRO A 52 1.16 -20.08 24.32
N GLU A 53 1.33 -20.22 25.64
CA GLU A 53 1.57 -19.09 26.53
C GLU A 53 2.97 -18.50 26.30
N GLU A 54 3.94 -19.30 25.90
CA GLU A 54 5.28 -18.85 25.58
C GLU A 54 5.31 -18.09 24.23
N VAL A 55 4.59 -18.58 23.24
CA VAL A 55 4.38 -17.89 21.96
C VAL A 55 3.75 -16.51 22.17
N GLN A 56 2.71 -16.42 23.00
CA GLN A 56 2.06 -15.13 23.32
C GLN A 56 3.03 -14.17 24.01
N ARG A 57 3.72 -14.63 25.04
CA ARG A 57 4.70 -13.80 25.77
C ARG A 57 5.80 -13.26 24.87
N GLU A 58 6.30 -14.08 23.96
CA GLU A 58 7.39 -13.67 23.06
C GLU A 58 6.92 -12.68 22.00
N TYR A 59 5.72 -12.87 21.46
CA TYR A 59 5.07 -11.89 20.57
C TYR A 59 4.90 -10.53 21.25
N GLU A 60 4.36 -10.50 22.47
CA GLU A 60 4.16 -9.26 23.24
C GLU A 60 5.48 -8.57 23.55
N ARG A 61 6.49 -9.31 24.01
CA ARG A 61 7.84 -8.77 24.28
C ARG A 61 8.46 -8.13 23.04
N PHE A 62 8.37 -8.80 21.89
CA PHE A 62 8.92 -8.31 20.64
C PHE A 62 8.20 -7.04 20.19
N THR A 63 6.87 -7.02 20.19
CA THR A 63 6.07 -5.87 19.75
C THR A 63 6.27 -4.66 20.64
N ASP A 64 6.35 -4.82 21.96
CA ASP A 64 6.60 -3.73 22.90
C ASP A 64 7.98 -3.10 22.68
N PHE A 65 9.00 -3.94 22.54
CA PHE A 65 10.38 -3.47 22.30
C PHE A 65 10.46 -2.69 20.97
N HIS A 66 9.95 -3.24 19.89
CA HIS A 66 10.08 -2.64 18.58
C HIS A 66 9.20 -1.40 18.39
N THR A 67 7.99 -1.37 18.97
CA THR A 67 7.12 -0.17 18.94
C THR A 67 7.81 1.03 19.58
N SER A 68 8.62 0.81 20.63
CA SER A 68 9.37 1.86 21.29
C SER A 68 10.63 2.31 20.55
N ALA A 69 11.22 1.43 19.75
CA ALA A 69 12.52 1.65 19.09
C ALA A 69 12.43 2.32 17.71
N TYR A 70 11.30 2.15 17.01
CA TYR A 70 11.12 2.66 15.65
C TYR A 70 10.29 3.96 15.66
N GLY A 71 10.83 5.00 15.03
CA GLY A 71 10.11 6.27 14.84
C GLY A 71 8.94 6.12 13.84
N PRO A 72 8.08 7.16 13.72
CA PRO A 72 6.81 7.09 12.99
C PRO A 72 6.96 6.84 11.48
N HIS A 73 8.16 6.99 10.93
CA HIS A 73 8.42 6.84 9.49
C HIS A 73 9.13 5.54 9.12
N LYS A 74 9.52 4.74 10.11
CA LYS A 74 10.12 3.43 9.89
C LYS A 74 9.04 2.35 9.84
N GLU A 75 9.26 1.34 9.00
CA GLU A 75 8.45 0.13 9.00
C GLU A 75 9.24 -1.03 9.59
N LEU A 76 8.64 -1.76 10.49
CA LEU A 76 9.15 -3.05 10.92
C LEU A 76 8.45 -4.13 10.10
N SER A 77 9.23 -4.90 9.34
CA SER A 77 8.68 -6.05 8.62
C SER A 77 8.26 -7.15 9.58
N ILE A 78 7.14 -7.80 9.31
CA ILE A 78 6.70 -8.98 10.03
C ILE A 78 7.72 -10.14 9.92
N SER A 79 8.53 -10.17 8.85
CA SER A 79 9.61 -11.16 8.69
C SER A 79 10.60 -11.13 9.84
N VAL A 80 10.91 -9.93 10.36
CA VAL A 80 11.84 -9.79 11.51
C VAL A 80 11.26 -10.43 12.78
N LEU A 81 9.96 -10.30 13.00
CA LEU A 81 9.26 -10.99 14.08
C LEU A 81 9.28 -12.52 13.86
N LEU A 82 8.99 -12.98 12.66
CA LEU A 82 8.96 -14.42 12.32
C LEU A 82 10.34 -15.05 12.48
N GLU A 83 11.40 -14.40 11.98
CA GLU A 83 12.79 -14.84 12.17
C GLU A 83 13.19 -14.89 13.66
N HIS A 84 12.75 -13.92 14.46
CA HIS A 84 12.95 -13.93 15.89
C HIS A 84 12.25 -15.14 16.54
N MET A 85 10.99 -15.37 16.20
CA MET A 85 10.21 -16.52 16.72
C MET A 85 10.84 -17.86 16.31
N ASP A 86 11.29 -18.01 15.07
CA ASP A 86 12.01 -19.21 14.60
C ASP A 86 13.28 -19.45 15.43
N SER A 87 14.02 -18.40 15.73
CA SER A 87 15.21 -18.50 16.59
C SER A 87 14.89 -18.94 18.01
N VAL A 88 13.80 -18.44 18.60
CA VAL A 88 13.36 -18.77 19.97
C VAL A 88 12.86 -20.20 20.06
N PHE A 89 12.03 -20.64 19.10
CA PHE A 89 11.38 -21.95 19.11
C PHE A 89 12.15 -23.03 18.34
N HIS A 90 13.36 -22.69 17.82
CA HIS A 90 14.24 -23.60 17.08
C HIS A 90 13.55 -24.24 15.86
N THR A 91 12.77 -23.44 15.15
CA THR A 91 12.11 -23.80 13.90
C THR A 91 12.81 -23.17 12.68
N ASP A 92 12.46 -23.60 11.48
CA ASP A 92 12.99 -23.08 10.22
C ASP A 92 11.82 -22.98 9.22
N ASN A 93 10.92 -22.03 9.49
CA ASN A 93 9.78 -21.77 8.62
C ASN A 93 10.23 -21.05 7.34
N ASP A 94 9.64 -21.41 6.19
CA ASP A 94 9.81 -20.58 5.00
C ASP A 94 9.21 -19.20 5.26
N SER A 95 10.06 -18.19 5.24
CA SER A 95 9.70 -16.82 5.62
C SER A 95 8.56 -16.25 4.78
N LEU A 96 8.49 -16.58 3.47
CA LEU A 96 7.41 -16.10 2.61
C LEU A 96 6.09 -16.82 2.89
N GLU A 97 6.14 -18.13 3.11
CA GLU A 97 4.97 -18.92 3.48
C GLU A 97 4.42 -18.51 4.85
N ALA A 98 5.30 -18.30 5.83
CA ALA A 98 4.92 -17.83 7.16
C ALA A 98 4.23 -16.45 7.12
N GLU A 99 4.76 -15.50 6.33
CA GLU A 99 4.09 -14.22 6.11
C GLU A 99 2.72 -14.38 5.43
N ASN A 100 2.58 -15.27 4.45
CA ASN A 100 1.30 -15.54 3.80
C ASN A 100 0.29 -16.13 4.79
N ILE A 101 0.70 -17.05 5.65
CA ILE A 101 -0.15 -17.61 6.71
C ILE A 101 -0.64 -16.50 7.64
N MET A 102 0.26 -15.66 8.14
CA MET A 102 -0.07 -14.55 9.03
C MET A 102 -1.00 -13.54 8.36
N MET A 103 -0.69 -13.13 7.13
CA MET A 103 -1.48 -12.15 6.38
C MET A 103 -2.90 -12.65 6.13
N ARG A 104 -3.06 -13.90 5.65
CA ARG A 104 -4.37 -14.51 5.35
C ARG A 104 -5.20 -14.82 6.59
N ALA A 105 -4.56 -15.08 7.72
CA ALA A 105 -5.25 -15.24 8.99
C ALA A 105 -5.80 -13.91 9.54
N THR A 106 -5.10 -12.82 9.28
CA THR A 106 -5.37 -11.53 9.92
C THR A 106 -6.01 -10.49 9.00
N HIS A 107 -6.06 -10.73 7.68
CA HIS A 107 -6.57 -9.76 6.70
C HIS A 107 -7.53 -10.42 5.70
N THR A 108 -8.65 -9.76 5.47
CA THR A 108 -9.55 -10.08 4.36
C THR A 108 -9.76 -8.81 3.54
N PHE A 109 -9.51 -8.87 2.24
CA PHE A 109 -9.70 -7.75 1.33
C PHE A 109 -11.09 -7.79 0.69
N ILE A 110 -11.70 -6.61 0.61
CA ILE A 110 -12.96 -6.38 -0.10
C ILE A 110 -12.71 -5.21 -1.05
N PRO A 111 -12.92 -5.38 -2.38
CA PRO A 111 -12.75 -4.29 -3.33
C PRO A 111 -13.54 -3.03 -2.94
N VAL A 112 -12.94 -1.87 -3.11
CA VAL A 112 -13.65 -0.60 -3.01
C VAL A 112 -14.45 -0.41 -4.30
N GLU A 113 -15.70 0.04 -4.17
CA GLU A 113 -16.57 0.30 -5.32
C GLU A 113 -15.92 1.29 -6.30
N GLY A 114 -15.85 0.90 -7.57
CA GLY A 114 -15.24 1.67 -8.65
C GLY A 114 -13.70 1.58 -8.72
N ALA A 115 -13.04 0.81 -7.85
CA ALA A 115 -11.59 0.65 -7.90
C ALA A 115 -11.17 -0.11 -9.17
N GLU A 116 -11.82 -1.23 -9.48
CA GLU A 116 -11.53 -2.02 -10.68
C GLU A 116 -11.71 -1.20 -11.96
N ASP A 117 -12.86 -0.52 -12.11
CA ASP A 117 -13.14 0.33 -13.26
C ASP A 117 -12.12 1.47 -13.43
N THR A 118 -11.64 2.02 -12.30
CA THR A 118 -10.62 3.07 -12.30
C THR A 118 -9.27 2.53 -12.74
N LEU A 119 -8.84 1.38 -12.23
CA LEU A 119 -7.61 0.72 -12.64
C LEU A 119 -7.67 0.37 -14.13
N GLN A 120 -8.77 -0.24 -14.58
CA GLN A 120 -9.00 -0.60 -15.99
C GLN A 120 -8.95 0.63 -16.89
N TYR A 121 -9.59 1.74 -16.48
CA TYR A 121 -9.52 3.00 -17.23
C TYR A 121 -8.08 3.43 -17.49
N PHE A 122 -7.22 3.47 -16.46
CA PHE A 122 -5.83 3.89 -16.62
C PHE A 122 -5.00 2.90 -17.45
N ARG A 123 -5.25 1.60 -17.31
CA ARG A 123 -4.63 0.56 -18.18
C ARG A 123 -4.98 0.79 -19.66
N ASP A 124 -6.25 0.98 -19.97
CA ASP A 124 -6.74 1.20 -21.34
C ASP A 124 -6.16 2.48 -21.96
N HIS A 125 -5.77 3.45 -21.12
CA HIS A 125 -5.11 4.69 -21.54
C HIS A 125 -3.58 4.63 -21.45
N GLY A 126 -2.98 3.43 -21.33
CA GLY A 126 -1.55 3.19 -21.42
C GLY A 126 -0.73 3.59 -20.18
N TYR A 127 -1.36 3.86 -19.04
CA TYR A 127 -0.64 4.12 -17.80
C TYR A 127 -0.08 2.82 -17.21
N ARG A 128 1.14 2.88 -16.66
CA ARG A 128 1.63 1.88 -15.72
C ARG A 128 0.96 2.08 -14.37
N ILE A 129 0.59 0.98 -13.71
CA ILE A 129 -0.14 1.04 -12.44
C ILE A 129 0.68 0.43 -11.32
N GLY A 130 0.92 1.21 -10.26
CA GLY A 130 1.60 0.79 -9.06
C GLY A 130 0.71 0.87 -7.83
N VAL A 131 1.02 0.03 -6.84
CA VAL A 131 0.45 0.12 -5.50
C VAL A 131 1.58 0.41 -4.53
N LEU A 132 1.39 1.39 -3.62
CA LEU A 132 2.29 1.69 -2.52
C LEU A 132 1.52 1.66 -1.20
N SER A 133 1.78 0.65 -0.37
CA SER A 133 1.08 0.43 0.89
C SER A 133 1.99 0.56 2.11
N ASN A 134 1.50 1.24 3.15
CA ASN A 134 2.11 1.20 4.48
C ASN A 134 1.64 -0.08 5.20
N THR A 135 2.46 -1.11 5.19
CA THR A 135 2.17 -2.42 5.78
C THR A 135 3.46 -3.13 6.22
N ALA A 136 3.37 -3.92 7.26
CA ALA A 136 4.48 -4.73 7.75
C ALA A 136 4.78 -5.98 6.88
N TYR A 137 3.93 -6.28 5.91
CA TYR A 137 4.07 -7.44 5.02
C TYR A 137 4.78 -7.07 3.73
N ARG A 138 5.59 -7.99 3.19
CA ARG A 138 6.25 -7.80 1.88
C ARG A 138 5.25 -7.57 0.75
N GLY A 139 5.62 -6.78 -0.24
CA GLY A 139 4.78 -6.48 -1.41
C GLY A 139 4.36 -7.72 -2.19
N SER A 140 5.19 -8.78 -2.22
CA SER A 140 4.83 -10.07 -2.84
C SER A 140 3.68 -10.77 -2.12
N VAL A 141 3.61 -10.68 -0.79
CA VAL A 141 2.51 -11.23 0.02
C VAL A 141 1.23 -10.41 -0.20
N VAL A 142 1.35 -9.08 -0.18
CA VAL A 142 0.24 -8.16 -0.46
C VAL A 142 -0.32 -8.39 -1.86
N LYS A 143 0.55 -8.64 -2.85
CA LYS A 143 0.14 -8.95 -4.22
C LYS A 143 -0.76 -10.18 -4.28
N GLY A 144 -0.44 -11.24 -3.53
CA GLY A 144 -1.27 -12.45 -3.49
C GLY A 144 -2.71 -12.19 -3.00
N LEU A 145 -2.91 -11.25 -2.06
CA LEU A 145 -4.27 -10.86 -1.66
C LEU A 145 -4.97 -9.96 -2.69
N LEU A 146 -4.23 -9.16 -3.45
CA LEU A 146 -4.80 -8.40 -4.58
C LEU A 146 -5.20 -9.33 -5.73
N GLU A 147 -4.48 -10.44 -5.93
CA GLU A 147 -4.85 -11.53 -6.85
C GLU A 147 -6.18 -12.18 -6.43
N ASP A 148 -6.37 -12.46 -5.13
CA ASP A 148 -7.60 -13.05 -4.61
C ASP A 148 -8.86 -12.19 -4.88
N VAL A 149 -8.70 -10.88 -5.03
CA VAL A 149 -9.79 -9.94 -5.39
C VAL A 149 -9.81 -9.57 -6.88
N GLY A 150 -8.96 -10.19 -7.70
CA GLY A 150 -8.97 -10.06 -9.16
C GLY A 150 -8.22 -8.83 -9.70
N PHE A 151 -7.37 -8.17 -8.92
CA PHE A 151 -6.67 -6.95 -9.34
C PHE A 151 -5.28 -7.18 -9.94
N ASP A 152 -4.78 -8.43 -9.92
CA ASP A 152 -3.43 -8.80 -10.37
C ASP A 152 -3.13 -8.38 -11.81
N HIS A 153 -4.08 -8.60 -12.71
CA HIS A 153 -3.93 -8.27 -14.14
C HIS A 153 -3.98 -6.76 -14.44
N LEU A 154 -4.39 -5.94 -13.47
CA LEU A 154 -4.49 -4.48 -13.59
C LEU A 154 -3.28 -3.75 -13.00
N ILE A 155 -2.49 -4.40 -12.14
CA ILE A 155 -1.41 -3.79 -11.36
C ILE A 155 -0.05 -4.31 -11.85
N ASP A 156 0.85 -3.39 -12.26
CA ASP A 156 2.19 -3.76 -12.72
C ASP A 156 3.15 -4.02 -11.57
N VAL A 157 3.08 -3.22 -10.49
CA VAL A 157 3.98 -3.34 -9.33
C VAL A 157 3.25 -3.12 -8.02
N VAL A 158 3.65 -3.85 -6.99
CA VAL A 158 3.21 -3.67 -5.60
C VAL A 158 4.46 -3.43 -4.76
N VAL A 159 4.50 -2.28 -4.08
CA VAL A 159 5.57 -1.89 -3.16
C VAL A 159 4.97 -1.73 -1.78
N SER A 160 5.59 -2.32 -0.78
CA SER A 160 5.21 -2.15 0.62
C SER A 160 6.26 -1.37 1.39
N SER A 161 5.84 -0.72 2.47
CA SER A 161 6.79 -0.10 3.38
C SER A 161 7.70 -1.11 4.07
N ALA A 162 7.30 -2.38 4.19
CA ALA A 162 8.16 -3.46 4.70
C ALA A 162 9.36 -3.73 3.79
N ASP A 163 9.16 -3.68 2.44
CA ASP A 163 10.26 -3.86 1.48
C ASP A 163 11.25 -2.68 1.50
N VAL A 164 10.75 -1.48 1.79
CA VAL A 164 11.52 -0.22 1.72
C VAL A 164 12.16 0.14 3.06
N GLY A 165 11.56 -0.30 4.18
CA GLY A 165 11.93 0.10 5.53
C GLY A 165 11.40 1.48 5.95
N TYR A 166 10.68 2.18 5.07
CA TYR A 166 10.10 3.50 5.30
C TYR A 166 8.64 3.57 4.87
N ARG A 167 7.84 4.25 5.70
CA ARG A 167 6.40 4.47 5.50
C ARG A 167 6.15 5.80 4.80
N LYS A 168 5.11 5.91 3.96
CA LYS A 168 4.55 7.20 3.59
C LYS A 168 4.25 8.02 4.85
N PRO A 169 4.57 9.34 4.89
CA PRO A 169 4.95 10.21 3.79
C PRO A 169 6.48 10.39 3.62
N HIS A 170 7.32 9.42 3.96
CA HIS A 170 8.76 9.51 3.72
C HIS A 170 9.09 9.37 2.23
N ASP A 171 10.03 10.18 1.73
CA ASP A 171 10.38 10.25 0.31
C ASP A 171 10.85 8.91 -0.28
N GLU A 172 11.56 8.09 0.51
CA GLU A 172 12.02 6.76 0.10
C GLU A 172 10.87 5.84 -0.30
N ALA A 173 9.71 5.93 0.38
CA ALA A 173 8.55 5.14 0.03
C ALA A 173 8.01 5.51 -1.37
N TYR A 174 7.93 6.80 -1.68
CA TYR A 174 7.49 7.26 -3.01
C TYR A 174 8.54 6.97 -4.09
N SER A 175 9.84 7.12 -3.77
CA SER A 175 10.92 6.78 -4.70
C SER A 175 10.82 5.32 -5.12
N ALA A 176 10.62 4.41 -4.17
CA ALA A 176 10.55 2.98 -4.44
C ALA A 176 9.45 2.61 -5.45
N VAL A 177 8.24 3.17 -5.33
CA VAL A 177 7.17 2.87 -6.30
C VAL A 177 7.42 3.51 -7.67
N VAL A 178 7.97 4.71 -7.73
CA VAL A 178 8.33 5.40 -8.99
C VAL A 178 9.43 4.64 -9.72
N ASP A 179 10.47 4.20 -9.00
CA ASP A 179 11.58 3.42 -9.55
C ASP A 179 11.11 2.04 -10.04
N ALA A 180 10.24 1.36 -9.28
CA ALA A 180 9.66 0.09 -9.69
C ALA A 180 8.76 0.23 -10.93
N LEU A 181 8.04 1.34 -11.06
CA LEU A 181 7.28 1.68 -12.27
C LEU A 181 8.17 2.06 -13.46
N GLY A 182 9.45 2.38 -13.24
CA GLY A 182 10.39 2.77 -14.29
C GLY A 182 10.04 4.10 -14.98
N VAL A 183 9.53 5.08 -14.21
CA VAL A 183 9.14 6.40 -14.69
C VAL A 183 9.82 7.51 -13.88
N HIS A 184 9.80 8.75 -14.38
CA HIS A 184 10.18 9.89 -13.55
C HIS A 184 9.03 10.28 -12.61
N ARG A 185 9.34 10.77 -11.41
CA ARG A 185 8.32 11.21 -10.43
C ARG A 185 7.35 12.26 -11.04
N GLN A 186 7.84 13.11 -11.95
CA GLN A 186 7.03 14.11 -12.64
C GLN A 186 6.05 13.52 -13.68
N ASP A 187 6.18 12.23 -13.99
CA ASP A 187 5.29 11.48 -14.89
C ASP A 187 4.35 10.54 -14.12
N CYS A 188 4.43 10.53 -12.79
CA CYS A 188 3.63 9.69 -11.92
C CYS A 188 2.58 10.51 -11.15
N PHE A 189 1.33 10.05 -11.18
CA PHE A 189 0.26 10.52 -10.29
C PHE A 189 0.14 9.60 -9.08
N PHE A 190 -0.47 10.12 -8.01
CA PHE A 190 -0.79 9.32 -6.83
C PHE A 190 -2.25 9.49 -6.42
N ALA A 191 -2.88 8.46 -5.85
CA ALA A 191 -4.21 8.58 -5.24
C ALA A 191 -4.30 7.75 -3.97
N GLY A 192 -5.01 8.29 -2.97
CA GLY A 192 -5.31 7.58 -1.74
C GLY A 192 -6.28 8.35 -0.84
N ASP A 193 -6.54 7.82 0.35
CA ASP A 193 -7.55 8.32 1.28
C ASP A 193 -6.98 9.15 2.45
N THR A 194 -5.66 9.20 2.61
CA THR A 194 -5.02 9.91 3.72
C THR A 194 -4.36 11.19 3.23
N GLU A 195 -4.86 12.36 3.69
CA GLU A 195 -4.42 13.68 3.21
C GLU A 195 -2.90 13.87 3.27
N GLU A 196 -2.26 13.53 4.40
CA GLU A 196 -0.82 13.73 4.58
C GLU A 196 0.03 12.74 3.74
N LYS A 197 -0.40 11.48 3.65
CA LYS A 197 0.36 10.40 3.01
C LYS A 197 0.12 10.30 1.52
N ASP A 198 -1.09 10.63 1.06
CA ASP A 198 -1.52 10.28 -0.29
C ASP A 198 -1.83 11.51 -1.16
N PHE A 199 -1.96 12.68 -0.54
CA PHE A 199 -2.25 13.93 -1.22
C PHE A 199 -1.12 14.97 -1.10
N LEU A 200 -0.73 15.32 0.13
CA LEU A 200 0.32 16.32 0.37
C LEU A 200 1.72 15.73 0.18
N GLY A 201 1.96 14.50 0.66
CA GLY A 201 3.25 13.82 0.56
C GLY A 201 3.73 13.65 -0.89
N PRO A 202 2.95 13.05 -1.80
CA PRO A 202 3.35 12.91 -3.22
C PRO A 202 3.64 14.24 -3.90
N ARG A 203 2.90 15.31 -3.57
CA ARG A 203 3.16 16.66 -4.10
C ARG A 203 4.48 17.24 -3.61
N ARG A 204 4.79 17.09 -2.32
CA ARG A 204 6.07 17.51 -1.74
C ARG A 204 7.24 16.72 -2.35
N PHE A 205 7.07 15.44 -2.57
CA PHE A 205 8.05 14.58 -3.26
C PHE A 205 8.26 14.99 -4.73
N GLY A 206 7.31 15.71 -5.34
CA GLY A 206 7.39 16.23 -6.71
C GLY A 206 6.76 15.31 -7.75
N MET A 207 5.80 14.49 -7.37
CA MET A 207 4.94 13.78 -8.33
C MET A 207 4.11 14.76 -9.16
N ARG A 208 3.66 14.32 -10.33
CA ARG A 208 2.89 15.13 -11.30
C ARG A 208 1.62 15.71 -10.70
N GLY A 209 0.97 14.95 -9.81
CA GLY A 209 -0.22 15.35 -9.10
C GLY A 209 -0.69 14.25 -8.16
N SER A 210 -1.66 14.58 -7.32
CA SER A 210 -2.27 13.62 -6.42
C SER A 210 -3.76 13.85 -6.26
N PHE A 211 -4.48 12.78 -5.91
CA PHE A 211 -5.91 12.77 -5.64
C PHE A 211 -6.15 12.28 -4.22
N LEU A 212 -6.93 13.07 -3.47
CA LEU A 212 -7.46 12.67 -2.18
C LEU A 212 -8.88 12.13 -2.35
N ILE A 213 -9.10 10.89 -1.94
CA ILE A 213 -10.43 10.28 -1.91
C ILE A 213 -11.02 10.56 -0.53
N ASP A 214 -12.00 11.46 -0.49
CA ASP A 214 -12.67 11.86 0.75
C ASP A 214 -14.20 11.96 0.51
N PRO A 215 -14.97 10.93 0.90
CA PRO A 215 -16.42 10.91 0.71
C PRO A 215 -17.18 12.03 1.45
N SER A 216 -16.56 12.68 2.42
CA SER A 216 -17.15 13.79 3.16
C SER A 216 -17.06 15.14 2.43
N ARG A 217 -16.26 15.21 1.36
CA ARG A 217 -16.03 16.44 0.59
C ARG A 217 -16.59 16.31 -0.82
N PRO A 218 -17.13 17.39 -1.42
CA PRO A 218 -17.50 17.39 -2.82
C PRO A 218 -16.24 17.35 -3.71
N ASP A 219 -16.39 16.80 -4.92
CA ASP A 219 -15.33 16.80 -5.92
C ASP A 219 -14.86 18.23 -6.24
N ARG A 220 -13.54 18.43 -6.33
CA ARG A 220 -12.90 19.71 -6.58
C ARG A 220 -11.78 19.57 -7.59
N GLU A 221 -11.61 20.56 -8.45
CA GLU A 221 -10.54 20.63 -9.46
C GLU A 221 -9.12 20.50 -8.91
N CYS A 222 -8.90 20.78 -7.62
CA CYS A 222 -7.60 20.59 -6.98
C CYS A 222 -7.22 19.13 -6.70
N GLY A 223 -8.06 18.15 -7.11
CA GLY A 223 -7.79 16.71 -6.94
C GLY A 223 -8.40 16.11 -5.67
N ILE A 224 -9.43 16.72 -5.09
CA ILE A 224 -10.24 16.09 -4.04
C ILE A 224 -11.45 15.46 -4.71
N VAL A 225 -11.68 14.17 -4.47
CA VAL A 225 -12.79 13.40 -5.05
C VAL A 225 -13.55 12.66 -3.95
N SER A 226 -14.85 12.57 -4.09
CA SER A 226 -15.71 11.84 -3.15
C SER A 226 -15.65 10.32 -3.31
N SER A 227 -15.15 9.84 -4.45
CA SER A 227 -14.97 8.41 -4.76
C SER A 227 -13.79 8.21 -5.71
N ILE A 228 -13.14 7.05 -5.62
CA ILE A 228 -12.11 6.64 -6.59
C ILE A 228 -12.65 6.63 -8.02
N ALA A 229 -13.91 6.23 -8.20
CA ALA A 229 -14.58 6.20 -9.50
C ALA A 229 -14.65 7.59 -10.21
N ASN A 230 -14.48 8.67 -9.46
CA ASN A 230 -14.52 10.02 -10.01
C ASN A 230 -13.15 10.49 -10.54
N ILE A 231 -12.05 9.81 -10.21
CA ILE A 231 -10.70 10.18 -10.67
C ILE A 231 -10.61 10.22 -12.21
N PRO A 232 -11.11 9.24 -12.98
CA PRO A 232 -11.08 9.27 -14.44
C PRO A 232 -11.71 10.51 -15.07
N THR A 233 -12.69 11.14 -14.42
CA THR A 233 -13.36 12.33 -14.97
C THR A 233 -12.41 13.51 -15.15
N PHE A 234 -11.34 13.59 -14.34
CA PHE A 234 -10.31 14.64 -14.45
C PHE A 234 -9.42 14.49 -15.69
N PHE A 235 -9.50 13.35 -16.38
CA PHE A 235 -8.69 13.01 -17.54
C PHE A 235 -9.48 12.98 -18.86
N ARG A 236 -10.85 12.86 -18.82
CA ARG A 236 -11.69 12.64 -19.99
C ARG A 236 -11.59 13.73 -21.07
N ASP A 237 -11.32 14.97 -20.68
CA ASP A 237 -11.24 16.11 -21.62
C ASP A 237 -9.79 16.45 -22.02
N ARG A 238 -8.83 15.58 -21.68
CA ARG A 238 -7.39 15.88 -21.76
C ARG A 238 -6.53 14.78 -22.41
N ILE A 239 -7.19 13.76 -22.96
CA ILE A 239 -6.59 12.65 -23.72
C ILE A 239 -6.87 12.82 -25.20
#